data_3862edb208de468b57c932bf54884ff3
#
_entry.id   3862edb208de468b57c932bf54884ff3
#
_cell.length_a   1.000
_cell.length_b   1.000
_cell.length_c   1.000
_cell.angle_alpha   90.00
_cell.angle_beta   90.00
_cell.angle_gamma   90.00
#
_symmetry.space_group_name_H-M   'P 1'
#
loop_
_entity.id
_entity.type
_entity.pdbx_description
1 polymer ?
#
loop_
_entity_poly.entity_id
_entity_poly.type
_entity_poly.pdbx_seq_one_letter_code
_entity_poly.pdbx_strand_id
1 'polypeptide(L)'
;MGNQFEEKQDNEKPVHEVCVDDLFLGEHEVTQREWREVMGKNPSEFKSCGEDCPVDSVSWNDAQNFIKKLNKKTDQNYRLPTEAEWEYAAREGGKIVKFAGFSNERDLSYYANFCDANCELDWKTKNQNDGHKNTAPAKSFRPNSLGLYDMAGNVWEWVSDRYGDYYSNSPRLNPEGPARGNYRVIRGGSWGTEPMDLRAAKRSRYYPIIRNPYIGFRLARDKEQN
;
A
#
# COMPACT_ATOMS: atom_id res chain seq x y z
N MET A 1 -4.27 2.61 -15.40
CA MET A 1 -4.31 3.28 -14.09
C MET A 1 -5.61 4.06 -13.95
N GLY A 2 -6.17 4.20 -12.74
CA GLY A 2 -7.45 4.84 -12.50
C GLY A 2 -8.63 3.86 -12.39
N ASN A 3 -9.80 4.34 -11.96
CA ASN A 3 -10.96 3.49 -11.67
C ASN A 3 -11.86 3.27 -12.89
N GLN A 4 -12.05 2.01 -13.26
CA GLN A 4 -12.90 1.56 -14.37
C GLN A 4 -14.32 1.16 -13.92
N PHE A 5 -14.59 1.12 -12.61
CA PHE A 5 -15.88 0.77 -12.04
C PHE A 5 -16.76 2.00 -11.80
N GLU A 6 -18.07 1.81 -11.53
CA GLU A 6 -19.02 2.91 -11.36
C GLU A 6 -18.75 3.79 -10.14
N GLU A 7 -18.23 3.23 -9.06
CA GLU A 7 -17.92 3.90 -7.78
C GLU A 7 -16.64 4.74 -7.90
N LYS A 8 -16.67 5.78 -8.71
CA LYS A 8 -15.49 6.62 -9.03
C LYS A 8 -15.39 7.81 -8.11
N GLN A 9 -14.20 8.02 -7.55
CA GLN A 9 -13.83 9.32 -6.98
C GLN A 9 -13.14 10.17 -8.07
N ASP A 10 -13.29 11.49 -8.00
CA ASP A 10 -12.74 12.38 -9.03
C ASP A 10 -11.22 12.28 -9.13
N ASN A 11 -10.53 12.05 -8.02
CA ASN A 11 -9.09 11.87 -7.99
C ASN A 11 -8.58 10.53 -8.57
N GLU A 12 -9.50 9.64 -8.96
CA GLU A 12 -9.21 8.37 -9.65
C GLU A 12 -9.36 8.48 -11.18
N LYS A 13 -9.58 9.70 -11.71
CA LYS A 13 -9.81 10.00 -13.12
C LYS A 13 -8.68 10.84 -13.72
N PRO A 14 -8.57 10.85 -15.06
CA PRO A 14 -9.18 9.91 -16.00
C PRO A 14 -8.55 8.52 -15.91
N VAL A 15 -9.27 7.49 -16.35
CA VAL A 15 -8.64 6.20 -16.65
C VAL A 15 -7.70 6.39 -17.83
N HIS A 16 -6.44 5.97 -17.67
CA HIS A 16 -5.42 6.14 -18.70
C HIS A 16 -4.45 4.96 -18.72
N GLU A 17 -3.83 4.78 -19.86
CA GLU A 17 -2.82 3.74 -20.04
C GLU A 17 -1.50 4.19 -19.45
N VAL A 18 -0.87 3.29 -18.68
CA VAL A 18 0.45 3.48 -18.08
C VAL A 18 1.29 2.25 -18.34
N CYS A 19 2.55 2.43 -18.68
CA CYS A 19 3.56 1.39 -18.76
C CYS A 19 4.56 1.58 -17.62
N VAL A 20 4.92 0.50 -16.95
CA VAL A 20 5.97 0.47 -15.93
C VAL A 20 7.03 -0.53 -16.34
N ASP A 21 8.28 -0.22 -16.07
CA ASP A 21 9.40 -1.12 -16.32
C ASP A 21 9.38 -2.30 -15.32
N ASP A 22 10.14 -3.33 -15.63
CA ASP A 22 10.31 -4.48 -14.76
C ASP A 22 10.92 -4.04 -13.41
N LEU A 23 10.31 -4.50 -12.32
CA LEU A 23 10.77 -4.22 -10.96
C LEU A 23 10.60 -5.43 -10.05
N PHE A 24 11.33 -5.43 -8.95
CA PHE A 24 11.03 -6.26 -7.79
C PHE A 24 10.21 -5.44 -6.80
N LEU A 25 9.11 -6.01 -6.32
CA LEU A 25 8.27 -5.43 -5.28
C LEU A 25 8.31 -6.32 -4.05
N GLY A 26 8.36 -5.73 -2.86
CA GLY A 26 8.25 -6.46 -1.61
C GLY A 26 6.99 -7.31 -1.58
N GLU A 27 7.14 -8.57 -1.26
CA GLU A 27 6.04 -9.55 -1.24
C GLU A 27 4.91 -9.13 -0.27
N HIS A 28 5.28 -8.43 0.80
CA HIS A 28 4.41 -7.87 1.83
C HIS A 28 4.92 -6.49 2.28
N GLU A 29 4.20 -5.84 3.16
CA GLU A 29 4.62 -4.62 3.85
C GLU A 29 5.86 -4.88 4.71
N VAL A 30 6.71 -3.86 4.90
CA VAL A 30 7.86 -3.97 5.82
C VAL A 30 7.37 -4.28 7.22
N THR A 31 7.89 -5.37 7.81
CA THR A 31 7.49 -5.85 9.13
C THR A 31 8.17 -5.07 10.26
N GLN A 32 7.62 -5.19 11.49
CA GLN A 32 8.21 -4.62 12.69
C GLN A 32 9.60 -5.20 12.98
N ARG A 33 9.82 -6.49 12.66
CA ARG A 33 11.13 -7.16 12.74
C ARG A 33 12.14 -6.50 11.81
N GLU A 34 11.82 -6.42 10.51
CA GLU A 34 12.68 -5.84 9.49
C GLU A 34 13.01 -4.38 9.81
N TRP A 35 12.00 -3.62 10.23
CA TRP A 35 12.22 -2.24 10.67
C TRP A 35 13.20 -2.16 11.84
N ARG A 36 13.00 -2.97 12.89
CA ARG A 36 13.85 -2.96 14.06
C ARG A 36 15.30 -3.36 13.75
N GLU A 37 15.51 -4.32 12.86
CA GLU A 37 16.84 -4.75 12.42
C GLU A 37 17.64 -3.64 11.71
N VAL A 38 16.97 -2.71 11.04
CA VAL A 38 17.60 -1.59 10.34
C VAL A 38 17.66 -0.34 11.21
N MET A 39 16.60 -0.04 11.95
CA MET A 39 16.45 1.22 12.69
C MET A 39 16.77 1.13 14.18
N GLY A 40 16.80 -0.07 14.75
CA GLY A 40 17.12 -0.34 16.17
C GLY A 40 15.93 -0.15 17.13
N LYS A 41 14.90 0.58 16.74
CA LYS A 41 13.69 0.86 17.57
C LYS A 41 12.42 0.56 16.77
N ASN A 42 11.41 0.02 17.42
CA ASN A 42 10.10 -0.20 16.84
C ASN A 42 9.14 0.97 17.17
N PRO A 43 8.68 1.75 16.19
CA PRO A 43 7.78 2.88 16.39
C PRO A 43 6.30 2.49 16.47
N SER A 44 5.96 1.26 16.05
CA SER A 44 4.58 0.84 15.83
C SER A 44 3.70 1.01 17.07
N GLU A 45 2.45 1.38 16.85
CA GLU A 45 1.41 1.41 17.87
C GLU A 45 1.03 -0.02 18.27
N PHE A 46 0.83 -0.90 17.29
CA PHE A 46 0.36 -2.27 17.51
C PHE A 46 1.49 -3.29 17.72
N LYS A 47 2.38 -3.02 18.67
CA LYS A 47 3.50 -3.93 19.01
C LYS A 47 3.04 -5.30 19.51
N SER A 48 1.86 -5.37 20.11
CA SER A 48 1.26 -6.63 20.59
C SER A 48 0.85 -7.59 19.49
N CYS A 49 0.72 -7.10 18.25
CA CYS A 49 0.49 -7.92 17.07
C CYS A 49 1.66 -8.88 16.83
N GLY A 50 2.88 -8.47 17.12
CA GLY A 50 4.09 -9.28 16.96
C GLY A 50 5.03 -8.75 15.89
N GLU A 51 6.18 -9.40 15.79
CA GLU A 51 7.28 -8.94 14.95
C GLU A 51 7.02 -9.10 13.44
N ASP A 52 6.15 -10.03 13.08
CA ASP A 52 5.79 -10.32 11.69
C ASP A 52 4.62 -9.44 11.20
N CYS A 53 4.05 -8.59 12.07
CA CYS A 53 3.07 -7.59 11.68
C CYS A 53 3.76 -6.41 10.96
N PRO A 54 3.04 -5.67 10.09
CA PRO A 54 3.62 -4.52 9.43
C PRO A 54 4.09 -3.48 10.43
N VAL A 55 5.16 -2.78 10.10
CA VAL A 55 5.50 -1.56 10.81
C VAL A 55 4.45 -0.50 10.52
N ASP A 56 3.90 0.08 11.56
CA ASP A 56 2.96 1.20 11.50
C ASP A 56 3.52 2.43 12.23
N SER A 57 2.78 3.54 12.24
CA SER A 57 3.19 4.80 12.87
C SER A 57 4.51 5.36 12.33
N VAL A 58 4.76 5.13 11.05
CA VAL A 58 5.91 5.65 10.30
C VAL A 58 5.49 6.71 9.30
N SER A 59 6.22 7.83 9.26
CA SER A 59 6.04 8.86 8.25
C SER A 59 6.76 8.48 6.94
N TRP A 60 6.44 9.17 5.86
CA TRP A 60 7.17 9.05 4.59
C TRP A 60 8.67 9.33 4.77
N ASN A 61 9.00 10.34 5.57
CA ASN A 61 10.39 10.66 5.88
C ASN A 61 11.09 9.54 6.68
N ASP A 62 10.37 8.87 7.57
CA ASP A 62 10.92 7.72 8.31
C ASP A 62 11.17 6.55 7.36
N ALA A 63 10.26 6.28 6.42
CA ALA A 63 10.43 5.25 5.39
C ALA A 63 11.66 5.54 4.51
N GLN A 64 11.87 6.80 4.09
CA GLN A 64 13.09 7.20 3.36
C GLN A 64 14.37 7.00 4.18
N ASN A 65 14.33 7.30 5.47
CA ASN A 65 15.48 7.08 6.37
C ASN A 65 15.78 5.59 6.55
N PHE A 66 14.73 4.75 6.67
CA PHE A 66 14.86 3.30 6.69
C PHE A 66 15.55 2.80 5.41
N ILE A 67 15.04 3.19 4.24
CA ILE A 67 15.56 2.80 2.92
C ILE A 67 17.03 3.22 2.79
N LYS A 68 17.36 4.44 3.15
CA LYS A 68 18.75 4.92 3.10
C LYS A 68 19.71 4.06 3.95
N LYS A 69 19.27 3.64 5.15
CA LYS A 69 20.07 2.78 6.03
C LYS A 69 20.15 1.35 5.51
N LEU A 70 19.03 0.82 5.01
CA LEU A 70 18.97 -0.51 4.41
C LEU A 70 19.92 -0.60 3.20
N ASN A 71 19.87 0.35 2.29
CA ASN A 71 20.74 0.40 1.11
C ASN A 71 22.21 0.44 1.50
N LYS A 72 22.57 1.25 2.51
CA LYS A 72 23.94 1.27 3.04
C LYS A 72 24.38 -0.08 3.66
N LYS A 73 23.43 -0.82 4.27
CA LYS A 73 23.70 -2.11 4.93
C LYS A 73 23.83 -3.26 3.93
N THR A 74 23.08 -3.21 2.83
CA THR A 74 22.94 -4.32 1.88
C THR A 74 23.65 -4.11 0.56
N ASP A 75 24.16 -2.89 0.30
CA ASP A 75 24.69 -2.46 -1.01
C ASP A 75 23.70 -2.67 -2.16
N GLN A 76 22.41 -2.40 -1.87
CA GLN A 76 21.32 -2.49 -2.82
C GLN A 76 20.67 -1.11 -3.03
N ASN A 77 19.80 -1.01 -4.04
CA ASN A 77 19.08 0.21 -4.40
C ASN A 77 17.56 0.06 -4.15
N TYR A 78 17.16 -0.23 -2.91
CA TYR A 78 15.74 -0.22 -2.53
C TYR A 78 15.18 1.20 -2.56
N ARG A 79 13.90 1.30 -2.86
CA ARG A 79 13.12 2.54 -2.87
C ARG A 79 11.65 2.26 -2.48
N LEU A 80 10.85 3.29 -2.34
CA LEU A 80 9.39 3.13 -2.37
C LEU A 80 8.95 2.85 -3.82
N PRO A 81 7.89 2.07 -4.04
CA PRO A 81 7.27 1.97 -5.36
C PRO A 81 6.69 3.33 -5.77
N THR A 82 6.60 3.59 -7.06
CA THR A 82 5.72 4.66 -7.57
C THR A 82 4.26 4.27 -7.41
N GLU A 83 3.35 5.23 -7.47
CA GLU A 83 1.92 4.97 -7.41
C GLU A 83 1.46 4.06 -8.57
N ALA A 84 2.06 4.25 -9.75
CA ALA A 84 1.76 3.45 -10.94
C ALA A 84 2.24 2.00 -10.79
N GLU A 85 3.44 1.78 -10.28
CA GLU A 85 3.99 0.45 -10.00
C GLU A 85 3.15 -0.29 -8.97
N TRP A 86 2.74 0.41 -7.91
CA TRP A 86 1.87 -0.14 -6.88
C TRP A 86 0.52 -0.58 -7.45
N GLU A 87 -0.17 0.30 -8.24
CA GLU A 87 -1.46 -0.03 -8.85
C GLU A 87 -1.35 -1.16 -9.89
N TYR A 88 -0.26 -1.17 -10.69
CA TYR A 88 0.02 -2.25 -11.63
C TYR A 88 0.14 -3.60 -10.92
N ALA A 89 0.87 -3.64 -9.82
CA ALA A 89 1.06 -4.83 -8.99
C ALA A 89 -0.25 -5.28 -8.31
N ALA A 90 -1.01 -4.35 -7.73
CA ALA A 90 -2.33 -4.62 -7.14
C ALA A 90 -3.31 -5.19 -8.18
N ARG A 91 -3.23 -4.73 -9.43
CA ARG A 91 -4.04 -5.20 -10.57
C ARG A 91 -3.43 -6.40 -11.30
N GLU A 92 -2.47 -7.10 -10.71
CA GLU A 92 -1.88 -8.31 -11.29
C GLU A 92 -1.40 -8.12 -12.74
N GLY A 93 -0.66 -7.05 -13.00
CA GLY A 93 -0.18 -6.71 -14.33
C GLY A 93 -1.21 -5.93 -15.17
N GLY A 94 -2.09 -5.15 -14.53
CA GLY A 94 -3.03 -4.26 -15.21
C GLY A 94 -4.40 -4.87 -15.53
N LYS A 95 -4.76 -5.99 -14.90
CA LYS A 95 -6.11 -6.59 -15.03
C LYS A 95 -7.19 -5.64 -14.53
N ILE A 96 -8.41 -5.80 -15.06
CA ILE A 96 -9.60 -5.08 -14.63
C ILE A 96 -10.17 -5.79 -13.39
N VAL A 97 -9.69 -5.40 -12.22
CA VAL A 97 -10.14 -5.92 -10.91
C VAL A 97 -10.51 -4.76 -9.99
N LYS A 98 -11.53 -4.96 -9.14
CA LYS A 98 -11.98 -3.94 -8.18
C LYS A 98 -11.00 -3.79 -7.02
N PHE A 99 -10.56 -4.89 -6.47
CA PHE A 99 -9.60 -5.02 -5.37
C PHE A 99 -8.29 -5.64 -5.86
N ALA A 100 -7.31 -5.77 -4.99
CA ALA A 100 -6.02 -6.35 -5.35
C ALA A 100 -6.13 -7.87 -5.60
N GLY A 101 -6.26 -8.26 -6.88
CA GLY A 101 -6.35 -9.65 -7.31
C GLY A 101 -7.77 -10.25 -7.36
N PHE A 102 -8.81 -9.50 -6.98
CA PHE A 102 -10.20 -9.99 -6.99
C PHE A 102 -11.21 -8.84 -7.20
N SER A 103 -12.49 -9.17 -7.40
CA SER A 103 -13.53 -8.15 -7.64
C SER A 103 -14.79 -8.33 -6.79
N ASN A 104 -15.02 -9.52 -6.24
CA ASN A 104 -16.20 -9.77 -5.42
C ASN A 104 -15.95 -9.31 -3.97
N GLU A 105 -16.70 -8.31 -3.53
CA GLU A 105 -16.59 -7.72 -2.19
C GLU A 105 -16.85 -8.72 -1.06
N ARG A 106 -17.61 -9.79 -1.32
CA ARG A 106 -17.86 -10.86 -0.33
C ARG A 106 -16.61 -11.67 0.01
N ASP A 107 -15.59 -11.61 -0.84
CA ASP A 107 -14.34 -12.36 -0.67
C ASP A 107 -13.29 -11.55 0.11
N LEU A 108 -13.59 -10.30 0.50
CA LEU A 108 -12.64 -9.39 1.18
C LEU A 108 -11.94 -10.04 2.37
N SER A 109 -12.68 -10.70 3.27
CA SER A 109 -12.11 -11.35 4.46
C SER A 109 -11.11 -12.48 4.18
N TYR A 110 -11.03 -12.99 2.93
CA TYR A 110 -10.00 -13.94 2.52
C TYR A 110 -8.71 -13.29 2.02
N TYR A 111 -8.79 -12.01 1.62
CA TYR A 111 -7.69 -11.31 0.94
C TYR A 111 -7.19 -10.07 1.68
N ALA A 112 -7.96 -9.56 2.65
CA ALA A 112 -7.70 -8.26 3.26
C ALA A 112 -8.02 -8.23 4.76
N ASN A 113 -7.22 -7.49 5.51
CA ASN A 113 -7.54 -7.03 6.85
C ASN A 113 -8.12 -5.62 6.77
N PHE A 114 -9.35 -5.44 7.23
CA PHE A 114 -10.09 -4.18 7.13
C PHE A 114 -11.07 -4.01 8.30
N CYS A 115 -11.79 -2.88 8.36
CA CYS A 115 -12.74 -2.63 9.45
C CYS A 115 -14.02 -3.47 9.29
N ASP A 116 -13.94 -4.70 9.73
CA ASP A 116 -14.97 -5.74 9.72
C ASP A 116 -15.69 -5.87 11.08
N ALA A 117 -16.29 -7.01 11.34
CA ALA A 117 -17.02 -7.28 12.60
C ALA A 117 -16.13 -7.18 13.85
N ASN A 118 -14.82 -7.43 13.74
CA ASN A 118 -13.86 -7.38 14.84
C ASN A 118 -13.39 -5.95 15.16
N CYS A 119 -13.51 -5.05 14.20
CA CYS A 119 -13.12 -3.65 14.34
C CYS A 119 -14.02 -2.93 15.36
N GLU A 120 -13.45 -2.02 16.16
CA GLU A 120 -14.19 -1.26 17.18
C GLU A 120 -14.66 0.12 16.70
N LEU A 121 -14.45 0.44 15.43
CA LEU A 121 -14.87 1.71 14.86
C LEU A 121 -16.36 1.68 14.47
N ASP A 122 -17.04 2.82 14.51
CA ASP A 122 -18.49 2.90 14.30
C ASP A 122 -18.95 2.52 12.88
N TRP A 123 -18.08 2.65 11.90
CA TRP A 123 -18.36 2.36 10.48
C TRP A 123 -18.04 0.94 10.04
N LYS A 124 -17.81 0.03 10.97
CA LYS A 124 -17.43 -1.36 10.67
C LYS A 124 -18.42 -2.12 9.80
N THR A 125 -17.89 -2.98 8.94
CA THR A 125 -18.63 -3.92 8.09
C THR A 125 -19.01 -5.17 8.88
N LYS A 126 -20.27 -5.23 9.38
CA LYS A 126 -20.71 -6.22 10.37
C LYS A 126 -20.88 -7.65 9.86
N ASN A 127 -20.97 -7.84 8.56
CA ASN A 127 -21.28 -9.12 7.91
C ASN A 127 -20.06 -9.87 7.37
N GLN A 128 -18.87 -9.41 7.70
CA GLN A 128 -17.60 -10.06 7.37
C GLN A 128 -16.74 -10.20 8.61
N ASN A 129 -15.80 -11.15 8.59
CA ASN A 129 -14.91 -11.43 9.71
C ASN A 129 -13.55 -11.91 9.14
N ASP A 130 -12.52 -11.07 9.25
CA ASP A 130 -11.14 -11.37 8.84
C ASP A 130 -10.29 -11.97 9.97
N GLY A 131 -10.82 -11.94 11.22
CA GLY A 131 -10.18 -12.51 12.40
C GLY A 131 -9.29 -11.54 13.18
N HIS A 132 -9.14 -10.27 12.73
CA HIS A 132 -8.24 -9.32 13.36
C HIS A 132 -8.96 -8.02 13.74
N LYS A 133 -8.60 -7.46 14.89
CA LYS A 133 -9.14 -6.21 15.39
C LYS A 133 -8.38 -4.99 14.85
N ASN A 134 -7.07 -5.13 14.71
CA ASN A 134 -6.13 -4.13 14.24
C ASN A 134 -5.24 -4.77 13.15
N THR A 135 -3.94 -4.44 13.09
CA THR A 135 -3.02 -5.07 12.15
C THR A 135 -2.96 -6.59 12.31
N ALA A 136 -2.73 -7.29 11.22
CA ALA A 136 -2.49 -8.74 11.14
C ALA A 136 -1.03 -9.03 10.79
N PRO A 137 -0.48 -10.20 11.16
CA PRO A 137 0.82 -10.63 10.64
C PRO A 137 0.83 -10.64 9.11
N ALA A 138 1.91 -10.20 8.51
CA ALA A 138 2.09 -10.24 7.07
C ALA A 138 1.82 -11.65 6.53
N LYS A 139 1.18 -11.74 5.34
CA LYS A 139 0.80 -13.01 4.71
C LYS A 139 -0.30 -13.80 5.43
N SER A 140 -1.07 -13.19 6.33
CA SER A 140 -2.24 -13.83 6.95
C SER A 140 -3.37 -14.10 5.95
N PHE A 141 -3.40 -13.39 4.85
CA PHE A 141 -4.43 -13.47 3.81
C PHE A 141 -3.89 -14.08 2.51
N ARG A 142 -4.80 -14.34 1.56
CA ARG A 142 -4.42 -14.88 0.25
C ARG A 142 -3.68 -13.83 -0.57
N PRO A 143 -2.60 -14.22 -1.27
CA PRO A 143 -1.92 -13.32 -2.20
C PRO A 143 -2.73 -13.14 -3.48
N ASN A 144 -2.39 -12.10 -4.24
CA ASN A 144 -2.81 -11.99 -5.63
C ASN A 144 -2.02 -12.97 -6.53
N SER A 145 -2.31 -13.05 -7.83
CA SER A 145 -1.65 -14.00 -8.74
C SER A 145 -0.17 -13.72 -9.00
N LEU A 146 0.34 -12.56 -8.57
CA LEU A 146 1.77 -12.24 -8.60
C LEU A 146 2.49 -12.65 -7.31
N GLY A 147 1.81 -13.30 -6.36
CA GLY A 147 2.38 -13.69 -5.07
C GLY A 147 2.51 -12.53 -4.07
N LEU A 148 1.82 -11.41 -4.29
CA LEU A 148 1.86 -10.25 -3.42
C LEU A 148 0.73 -10.31 -2.39
N TYR A 149 1.10 -10.19 -1.13
CA TYR A 149 0.20 -10.20 0.02
C TYR A 149 -0.15 -8.80 0.47
N ASP A 150 -1.28 -8.66 1.14
CA ASP A 150 -1.68 -7.45 1.86
C ASP A 150 -1.73 -6.19 0.96
N MET A 151 -1.95 -6.38 -0.35
CA MET A 151 -2.16 -5.28 -1.31
C MET A 151 -3.54 -4.60 -1.15
N ALA A 152 -4.38 -5.12 -0.26
CA ALA A 152 -5.64 -4.54 0.16
C ALA A 152 -5.75 -4.68 1.68
N GLY A 153 -5.90 -3.58 2.42
CA GLY A 153 -6.03 -3.57 3.87
C GLY A 153 -4.71 -3.62 4.61
N ASN A 154 -4.73 -4.10 5.83
CA ASN A 154 -3.65 -4.14 6.83
C ASN A 154 -3.13 -2.74 7.17
N VAL A 155 -2.19 -2.17 6.42
CA VAL A 155 -1.83 -0.76 6.55
C VAL A 155 -1.85 -0.04 5.19
N TRP A 156 -2.25 1.22 5.18
CA TRP A 156 -1.99 2.10 4.04
C TRP A 156 -0.49 2.13 3.73
N GLU A 157 -0.13 2.15 2.48
CA GLU A 157 1.26 2.12 2.06
C GLU A 157 1.72 3.43 1.45
N TRP A 158 2.78 4.02 2.01
CA TRP A 158 3.48 5.12 1.38
C TRP A 158 4.06 4.71 0.03
N VAL A 159 3.84 5.53 -0.99
CA VAL A 159 4.54 5.44 -2.27
C VAL A 159 5.43 6.66 -2.49
N SER A 160 6.26 6.65 -3.54
CA SER A 160 7.22 7.72 -3.79
C SER A 160 6.57 9.03 -4.24
N ASP A 161 5.39 8.94 -4.86
CA ASP A 161 4.75 10.05 -5.57
C ASP A 161 4.25 11.15 -4.64
N ARG A 162 4.34 12.39 -5.12
CA ARG A 162 3.54 13.48 -4.59
C ARG A 162 2.10 13.34 -5.07
N TYR A 163 1.17 13.73 -4.24
CA TYR A 163 -0.24 13.68 -4.60
C TYR A 163 -0.61 14.83 -5.55
N GLY A 164 -1.22 14.46 -6.67
CA GLY A 164 -1.95 15.37 -7.58
C GLY A 164 -3.42 14.98 -7.63
N ASP A 165 -4.30 15.96 -7.76
CA ASP A 165 -5.75 15.73 -7.70
C ASP A 165 -6.26 14.90 -8.89
N TYR A 166 -5.56 14.95 -10.04
CA TYR A 166 -5.95 14.25 -11.26
C TYR A 166 -4.73 13.69 -12.00
N TYR A 167 -4.97 12.67 -12.81
CA TYR A 167 -3.97 12.07 -13.71
C TYR A 167 -3.83 12.77 -15.07
N SER A 168 -4.49 13.93 -15.28
CA SER A 168 -4.64 14.55 -16.61
C SER A 168 -3.33 14.83 -17.36
N ASN A 169 -2.23 14.96 -16.65
CA ASN A 169 -0.90 15.20 -17.23
C ASN A 169 0.12 14.10 -16.87
N SER A 170 -0.36 12.91 -16.49
CA SER A 170 0.53 11.81 -16.15
C SER A 170 1.23 11.29 -17.41
N PRO A 171 2.56 11.17 -17.43
CA PRO A 171 3.26 10.48 -18.51
C PRO A 171 2.77 9.04 -18.65
N ARG A 172 2.81 8.52 -19.89
CA ARG A 172 2.46 7.12 -20.14
C ARG A 172 3.51 6.15 -19.60
N LEU A 173 4.78 6.51 -19.69
CA LEU A 173 5.89 5.65 -19.30
C LEU A 173 6.44 6.06 -17.93
N ASN A 174 6.49 5.12 -17.01
CA ASN A 174 7.06 5.26 -15.64
C ASN A 174 6.67 6.57 -14.95
N PRO A 175 5.36 6.88 -14.77
CA PRO A 175 4.96 8.13 -14.13
C PRO A 175 5.37 8.14 -12.65
N GLU A 176 5.89 9.27 -12.19
CA GLU A 176 6.36 9.51 -10.81
C GLU A 176 5.48 10.54 -10.06
N GLY A 177 4.32 10.87 -10.63
CA GLY A 177 3.45 11.91 -10.09
C GLY A 177 3.98 13.33 -10.33
N PRO A 178 3.32 14.36 -9.76
CA PRO A 178 3.70 15.75 -9.98
C PRO A 178 5.00 16.13 -9.26
N ALA A 179 5.82 16.98 -9.91
CA ALA A 179 7.10 17.44 -9.36
C ALA A 179 6.93 18.30 -8.07
N ARG A 180 5.75 18.89 -7.85
CA ARG A 180 5.43 19.75 -6.69
C ARG A 180 4.17 19.28 -5.99
N GLY A 181 4.10 19.52 -4.68
CA GLY A 181 2.96 19.17 -3.83
C GLY A 181 3.40 18.96 -2.39
N ASN A 182 2.49 19.18 -1.45
CA ASN A 182 2.76 19.07 -0.02
C ASN A 182 2.47 17.69 0.55
N TYR A 183 1.70 16.88 -0.17
CA TYR A 183 1.27 15.56 0.26
C TYR A 183 2.00 14.47 -0.50
N ARG A 184 2.14 13.32 0.14
CA ARG A 184 2.54 12.05 -0.46
C ARG A 184 1.33 11.13 -0.60
N VAL A 185 1.33 10.34 -1.65
CA VAL A 185 0.27 9.34 -1.90
C VAL A 185 0.42 8.18 -0.94
N ILE A 186 -0.72 7.65 -0.49
CA ILE A 186 -0.85 6.36 0.17
C ILE A 186 -1.88 5.49 -0.56
N ARG A 187 -1.68 4.19 -0.55
CA ARG A 187 -2.45 3.19 -1.30
C ARG A 187 -2.86 2.00 -0.42
N GLY A 188 -3.87 1.24 -0.86
CA GLY A 188 -4.21 -0.08 -0.34
C GLY A 188 -5.35 -0.14 0.69
N GLY A 189 -5.61 0.92 1.43
CA GLY A 189 -6.49 0.85 2.59
C GLY A 189 -5.77 0.30 3.82
N SER A 190 -6.50 0.10 4.92
CA SER A 190 -5.93 -0.41 6.17
C SER A 190 -6.96 -1.19 6.99
N TRP A 191 -6.51 -1.81 8.08
CA TRP A 191 -7.34 -2.49 9.07
C TRP A 191 -8.52 -1.65 9.59
N GLY A 192 -8.43 -0.34 9.53
CA GLY A 192 -9.48 0.58 10.03
C GLY A 192 -10.32 1.21 8.94
N THR A 193 -10.25 0.77 7.68
CA THR A 193 -11.00 1.36 6.57
C THR A 193 -12.15 0.47 6.07
N GLU A 194 -13.13 1.11 5.44
CA GLU A 194 -14.27 0.42 4.81
C GLU A 194 -13.88 -0.23 3.48
N PRO A 195 -14.66 -1.20 2.96
CA PRO A 195 -14.41 -1.86 1.68
C PRO A 195 -14.16 -0.91 0.50
N MET A 196 -14.81 0.25 0.48
CA MET A 196 -14.63 1.28 -0.55
C MET A 196 -13.19 1.79 -0.67
N ASP A 197 -12.46 1.79 0.44
CA ASP A 197 -11.08 2.29 0.51
C ASP A 197 -10.03 1.23 0.16
N LEU A 198 -10.42 -0.04 0.06
CA LEU A 198 -9.55 -1.17 -0.31
C LEU A 198 -9.43 -1.37 -1.83
N ARG A 199 -10.18 -0.59 -2.63
CA ARG A 199 -10.14 -0.72 -4.10
C ARG A 199 -8.75 -0.45 -4.65
N ALA A 200 -8.33 -1.23 -5.64
CA ALA A 200 -7.01 -1.09 -6.27
C ALA A 200 -6.77 0.32 -6.86
N ALA A 201 -7.84 1.03 -7.24
CA ALA A 201 -7.76 2.40 -7.75
C ALA A 201 -7.81 3.48 -6.66
N LYS A 202 -8.16 3.11 -5.41
CA LYS A 202 -8.31 4.07 -4.32
C LYS A 202 -7.00 4.76 -4.01
N ARG A 203 -7.06 6.08 -3.94
CA ARG A 203 -5.95 6.98 -3.61
C ARG A 203 -6.26 7.75 -2.36
N SER A 204 -5.28 7.92 -1.49
CA SER A 204 -5.34 8.86 -0.39
C SER A 204 -4.01 9.59 -0.22
N ARG A 205 -3.93 10.51 0.72
CA ARG A 205 -2.74 11.36 0.90
C ARG A 205 -2.56 11.80 2.33
N TYR A 206 -1.29 11.98 2.70
CA TYR A 206 -0.91 12.62 3.96
C TYR A 206 0.31 13.54 3.79
N TYR A 207 0.52 14.45 4.75
CA TYR A 207 1.80 15.15 4.84
C TYR A 207 2.94 14.17 5.12
N PRO A 208 4.13 14.34 4.51
CA PRO A 208 5.25 13.38 4.62
C PRO A 208 5.84 13.25 6.03
N ILE A 209 5.44 14.09 6.98
CA ILE A 209 5.88 14.06 8.38
C ILE A 209 4.90 13.35 9.31
N ILE A 210 3.69 13.02 8.84
CA ILE A 210 2.65 12.42 9.68
C ILE A 210 2.99 10.95 9.96
N ARG A 211 2.84 10.56 11.23
CA ARG A 211 2.87 9.20 11.72
C ARG A 211 1.46 8.81 12.13
N ASN A 212 1.00 7.69 11.64
CA ASN A 212 -0.37 7.25 11.86
C ASN A 212 -0.40 5.71 11.97
N PRO A 213 -1.13 5.11 12.94
CA PRO A 213 -1.17 3.67 13.15
C PRO A 213 -1.87 2.88 12.02
N TYR A 214 -2.39 3.57 11.03
CA TYR A 214 -2.96 2.98 9.82
C TYR A 214 -1.96 2.94 8.64
N ILE A 215 -0.72 3.45 8.80
CA ILE A 215 0.18 3.67 7.66
C ILE A 215 1.54 3.02 7.89
N GLY A 216 1.94 2.20 6.92
CA GLY A 216 3.24 1.60 6.74
C GLY A 216 3.77 1.79 5.32
N PHE A 217 4.50 0.84 4.78
CA PHE A 217 5.03 0.86 3.40
C PHE A 217 5.58 -0.50 3.00
N ARG A 218 5.73 -0.71 1.71
CA ARG A 218 6.54 -1.81 1.14
C ARG A 218 7.69 -1.29 0.32
N LEU A 219 8.67 -2.15 0.04
CA LEU A 219 9.86 -1.82 -0.73
C LEU A 219 9.68 -2.16 -2.21
N ALA A 220 10.36 -1.41 -3.05
CA ALA A 220 10.60 -1.73 -4.45
C ALA A 220 12.09 -1.68 -4.75
N ARG A 221 12.50 -2.33 -5.84
CA ARG A 221 13.85 -2.24 -6.42
C ARG A 221 13.75 -2.46 -7.91
N ASP A 222 14.51 -1.67 -8.66
CA ASP A 222 14.57 -1.85 -10.10
C ASP A 222 15.23 -3.18 -10.44
N LYS A 223 14.75 -3.80 -11.51
CA LYS A 223 15.41 -4.96 -12.09
C LYS A 223 16.55 -4.43 -12.95
N GLU A 224 17.79 -4.86 -12.64
CA GLU A 224 18.93 -4.49 -13.45
C GLU A 224 18.70 -4.96 -14.89
N GLN A 225 18.84 -4.06 -15.84
CA GLN A 225 18.82 -4.39 -17.26
C GLN A 225 20.17 -5.06 -17.58
N ASN A 226 20.13 -6.36 -17.90
CA ASN A 226 21.30 -7.08 -18.39
C ASN A 226 21.64 -6.66 -19.81
#